data_5161c07eb5f7ab0e40f2b2df97728ab9
#
_entry.id   5161c07eb5f7ab0e40f2b2df97728ab9
#
_cell.length_a   1.000
_cell.length_b   1.000
_cell.length_c   1.000
_cell.angle_alpha   90.00
_cell.angle_beta   90.00
_cell.angle_gamma   90.00
#
_symmetry.space_group_name_H-M   'P 1'
#
loop_
_entity.id
_entity.type
_entity.pdbx_description
1 polymer ?
#
loop_
_entity_poly.entity_id
_entity_poly.type
_entity_poly.pdbx_seq_one_letter_code
_entity_poly.pdbx_strand_id
1 'polypeptide(L)'
;FSNKGYIVAYSDNYAEVPQEVISVYKQVNTPELQEKCRKLSWMRSCESMMGLIYAIAPLKIVYRMYRKRDGFRVSYEEFMDILNELAEKDGMCIVKGDKLIWKAVLQDNLYERIEEFQGERDFYIPTVDEILDYAKHGYPSQDVSYRKLSSFLRDELHLEEEKTEELLYIVYKEFSMDGMLSDIMEEFNKRDIVFDSDRQMERFAPIMMEVNNNTRMLDFRGYTPNEINRVSEQKTTPVAPAMQSFVPMGNLPTNNIVNMQPKKKIYPNDPCPCGSCLLYTSDAAD
;
A
#
# COMPACT_ATOMS: atom_id res chain seq x y z
N PHE A 1 -6.94 -14.56 -20.32
CA PHE A 1 -6.87 -15.88 -20.99
C PHE A 1 -8.05 -16.09 -21.91
N SER A 2 -9.29 -15.73 -21.53
CA SER A 2 -10.49 -15.86 -22.34
C SER A 2 -10.39 -15.08 -23.67
N ASN A 3 -9.93 -13.83 -23.65
CA ASN A 3 -9.76 -12.99 -24.85
C ASN A 3 -8.71 -13.50 -25.85
N LYS A 4 -7.89 -14.49 -25.48
CA LYS A 4 -6.89 -15.12 -26.35
C LYS A 4 -7.32 -16.52 -26.81
N GLY A 5 -8.57 -16.95 -26.50
CA GLY A 5 -9.09 -18.25 -26.87
C GLY A 5 -8.48 -19.45 -26.15
N TYR A 6 -7.69 -19.23 -25.08
CA TYR A 6 -7.11 -20.33 -24.29
C TYR A 6 -8.11 -20.99 -23.35
N ILE A 7 -9.17 -20.30 -23.02
CA ILE A 7 -10.26 -20.76 -22.14
C ILE A 7 -11.56 -20.32 -22.76
N VAL A 8 -12.52 -21.24 -22.84
CA VAL A 8 -13.92 -20.97 -23.20
C VAL A 8 -14.73 -20.96 -21.91
N ALA A 9 -15.33 -19.81 -21.59
CA ALA A 9 -16.20 -19.66 -20.43
C ALA A 9 -17.66 -19.78 -20.84
N TYR A 10 -18.44 -20.48 -20.04
CA TYR A 10 -19.89 -20.68 -20.24
C TYR A 10 -20.68 -19.93 -19.16
N SER A 11 -21.96 -19.70 -19.42
CA SER A 11 -22.84 -18.88 -18.56
C SER A 11 -23.17 -19.49 -17.19
N ASP A 12 -22.82 -20.74 -16.98
CA ASP A 12 -23.10 -21.54 -15.76
C ASP A 12 -21.88 -21.67 -14.82
N ASN A 13 -20.96 -20.72 -14.87
CA ASN A 13 -19.70 -20.74 -14.12
C ASN A 13 -18.77 -21.91 -14.49
N TYR A 14 -18.98 -22.53 -15.64
CA TYR A 14 -18.12 -23.56 -16.19
C TYR A 14 -17.14 -22.96 -17.19
N ALA A 15 -15.89 -23.41 -17.15
CA ALA A 15 -14.86 -23.03 -18.11
C ALA A 15 -14.13 -24.28 -18.62
N GLU A 16 -13.87 -24.32 -19.93
CA GLU A 16 -13.17 -25.41 -20.59
C GLU A 16 -11.91 -24.90 -21.29
N VAL A 17 -10.86 -25.70 -21.23
CA VAL A 17 -9.66 -25.47 -22.04
C VAL A 17 -9.80 -26.31 -23.31
N PRO A 18 -9.82 -25.69 -24.52
CA PRO A 18 -9.92 -26.42 -25.78
C PRO A 18 -8.84 -27.49 -25.95
N GLN A 19 -9.18 -28.59 -26.58
CA GLN A 19 -8.27 -29.73 -26.72
C GLN A 19 -7.03 -29.38 -27.54
N GLU A 20 -7.13 -28.45 -28.47
CA GLU A 20 -6.02 -27.92 -29.25
C GLU A 20 -5.01 -27.19 -28.34
N VAL A 21 -5.51 -26.39 -27.40
CA VAL A 21 -4.69 -25.68 -26.40
C VAL A 21 -3.97 -26.67 -25.49
N ILE A 22 -4.69 -27.71 -25.02
CA ILE A 22 -4.10 -28.79 -24.21
C ILE A 22 -2.99 -29.51 -24.99
N SER A 23 -3.22 -29.78 -26.27
CA SER A 23 -2.26 -30.48 -27.13
C SER A 23 -1.01 -29.67 -27.36
N VAL A 24 -1.14 -28.38 -27.66
CA VAL A 24 -0.01 -27.45 -27.82
C VAL A 24 0.72 -27.27 -26.49
N TYR A 25 -0.01 -27.09 -25.38
CA TYR A 25 0.59 -26.96 -24.05
C TYR A 25 1.50 -28.16 -23.70
N LYS A 26 1.04 -29.39 -23.96
CA LYS A 26 1.84 -30.60 -23.71
C LYS A 26 3.14 -30.65 -24.52
N GLN A 27 3.15 -30.04 -25.73
CA GLN A 27 4.34 -29.97 -26.58
C GLN A 27 5.35 -28.92 -26.12
N VAL A 28 4.84 -27.74 -25.65
CA VAL A 28 5.71 -26.63 -25.26
C VAL A 28 6.10 -26.62 -23.79
N ASN A 29 5.38 -27.37 -22.93
CA ASN A 29 5.62 -27.44 -21.50
C ASN A 29 6.84 -28.30 -21.16
N THR A 30 8.01 -27.85 -21.59
CA THR A 30 9.30 -28.49 -21.31
C THR A 30 9.83 -28.08 -19.93
N PRO A 31 10.76 -28.83 -19.34
CA PRO A 31 11.43 -28.43 -18.10
C PRO A 31 12.10 -27.04 -18.19
N GLU A 32 12.66 -26.70 -19.35
CA GLU A 32 13.31 -25.41 -19.61
C GLU A 32 12.28 -24.27 -19.57
N LEU A 33 11.10 -24.46 -20.20
CA LEU A 33 10.02 -23.48 -20.17
C LEU A 33 9.48 -23.32 -18.74
N GLN A 34 9.30 -24.40 -18.01
CA GLN A 34 8.85 -24.37 -16.61
C GLN A 34 9.81 -23.60 -15.74
N GLU A 35 11.13 -23.84 -15.87
CA GLU A 35 12.17 -23.11 -15.14
C GLU A 35 12.18 -21.63 -15.51
N LYS A 36 12.05 -21.30 -16.77
CA LYS A 36 11.91 -19.92 -17.23
C LYS A 36 10.70 -19.22 -16.64
N CYS A 37 9.52 -19.86 -16.69
CA CYS A 37 8.30 -19.33 -16.09
C CYS A 37 8.44 -19.13 -14.56
N ARG A 38 9.12 -20.05 -13.88
CA ARG A 38 9.41 -19.96 -12.45
C ARG A 38 10.28 -18.73 -12.14
N LYS A 39 11.33 -18.47 -12.93
CA LYS A 39 12.21 -17.31 -12.78
C LYS A 39 11.48 -15.99 -13.05
N LEU A 40 10.68 -15.91 -14.10
CA LEU A 40 9.88 -14.74 -14.43
C LEU A 40 8.80 -14.45 -13.37
N SER A 41 8.11 -15.50 -12.88
CA SER A 41 7.10 -15.36 -11.83
C SER A 41 7.71 -14.82 -10.53
N TRP A 42 8.90 -15.32 -10.14
CA TRP A 42 9.60 -14.81 -8.98
C TRP A 42 10.08 -13.37 -9.17
N MET A 43 10.57 -13.00 -10.35
CA MET A 43 10.92 -11.62 -10.68
C MET A 43 9.71 -10.69 -10.55
N ARG A 44 8.53 -11.10 -11.05
CA ARG A 44 7.29 -10.34 -10.91
C ARG A 44 6.91 -10.13 -9.44
N SER A 45 7.09 -11.14 -8.59
CA SER A 45 6.86 -10.99 -7.15
C SER A 45 7.84 -9.98 -6.53
N CYS A 46 9.10 -9.99 -6.94
CA CYS A 46 10.10 -9.01 -6.49
C CYS A 46 9.78 -7.59 -7.00
N GLU A 47 9.32 -7.42 -8.24
CA GLU A 47 8.88 -6.12 -8.77
C GLU A 47 7.66 -5.59 -8.01
N SER A 48 6.66 -6.44 -7.76
CA SER A 48 5.47 -6.07 -6.97
C SER A 48 5.86 -5.58 -5.57
N MET A 49 6.66 -6.37 -4.86
CA MET A 49 7.17 -5.99 -3.55
C MET A 49 7.97 -4.69 -3.59
N MET A 50 8.87 -4.54 -4.57
CA MET A 50 9.68 -3.32 -4.75
C MET A 50 8.78 -2.09 -4.96
N GLY A 51 7.75 -2.21 -5.82
CA GLY A 51 6.80 -1.14 -6.06
C GLY A 51 6.06 -0.72 -4.79
N LEU A 52 5.63 -1.69 -3.98
CA LEU A 52 4.83 -1.47 -2.78
C LEU A 52 5.63 -0.86 -1.62
N ILE A 53 6.91 -1.20 -1.45
CA ILE A 53 7.67 -0.78 -0.26
C ILE A 53 8.78 0.24 -0.53
N TYR A 54 9.15 0.45 -1.79
CA TYR A 54 10.18 1.43 -2.15
C TYR A 54 9.74 2.38 -3.25
N ALA A 55 8.92 1.92 -4.19
CA ALA A 55 8.60 2.56 -5.46
C ALA A 55 9.81 2.84 -6.36
N ILE A 56 10.95 3.22 -5.77
CA ILE A 56 12.24 3.48 -6.43
C ILE A 56 13.34 2.76 -5.65
N ALA A 57 14.10 1.89 -6.30
CA ALA A 57 15.21 1.19 -5.66
C ALA A 57 16.39 0.98 -6.60
N PRO A 58 17.64 0.99 -6.10
CA PRO A 58 18.80 0.56 -6.88
C PRO A 58 18.66 -0.89 -7.34
N LEU A 59 19.04 -1.20 -8.58
CA LEU A 59 19.01 -2.55 -9.13
C LEU A 59 19.71 -3.59 -8.24
N LYS A 60 20.79 -3.19 -7.56
CA LYS A 60 21.50 -4.04 -6.60
C LYS A 60 20.64 -4.50 -5.42
N ILE A 61 19.67 -3.69 -5.00
CA ILE A 61 18.72 -4.03 -3.92
C ILE A 61 17.74 -5.08 -4.42
N VAL A 62 17.16 -4.88 -5.61
CA VAL A 62 16.23 -5.84 -6.23
C VAL A 62 16.96 -7.17 -6.53
N TYR A 63 18.20 -7.12 -6.99
CA TYR A 63 19.04 -8.30 -7.17
C TYR A 63 19.27 -9.07 -5.87
N ARG A 64 19.49 -8.36 -4.74
CA ARG A 64 19.59 -8.99 -3.42
C ARG A 64 18.28 -9.66 -3.00
N MET A 65 17.13 -9.02 -3.25
CA MET A 65 15.81 -9.61 -2.99
C MET A 65 15.61 -10.86 -3.83
N TYR A 66 15.87 -10.80 -5.14
CA TYR A 66 15.72 -11.92 -6.06
C TYR A 66 16.48 -13.15 -5.62
N ARG A 67 17.74 -12.98 -5.20
CA ARG A 67 18.64 -14.06 -4.78
C ARG A 67 18.35 -14.66 -3.42
N LYS A 68 17.43 -14.08 -2.62
CA LYS A 68 17.10 -14.62 -1.30
C LYS A 68 16.40 -15.97 -1.35
N ARG A 69 15.67 -16.23 -2.42
CA ARG A 69 14.94 -17.50 -2.57
C ARG A 69 15.89 -18.61 -3.02
N ASP A 70 15.82 -19.76 -2.33
CA ASP A 70 16.60 -20.92 -2.70
C ASP A 70 16.28 -21.37 -4.13
N GLY A 71 17.33 -21.73 -4.88
CA GLY A 71 17.24 -22.08 -6.30
C GLY A 71 17.20 -20.86 -7.27
N PHE A 72 17.31 -19.61 -6.76
CA PHE A 72 17.33 -18.39 -7.60
C PHE A 72 18.64 -17.61 -7.47
N ARG A 73 19.75 -18.31 -7.21
CA ARG A 73 21.11 -17.72 -7.17
C ARG A 73 21.69 -17.60 -8.57
N VAL A 74 21.23 -16.59 -9.30
CA VAL A 74 21.68 -16.28 -10.67
C VAL A 74 22.81 -15.26 -10.67
N SER A 75 23.55 -15.13 -11.78
CA SER A 75 24.47 -14.01 -12.02
C SER A 75 23.72 -12.69 -12.16
N TYR A 76 24.43 -11.56 -12.06
CA TYR A 76 23.79 -10.26 -12.27
C TYR A 76 23.34 -10.08 -13.73
N GLU A 77 24.09 -10.63 -14.68
CA GLU A 77 23.75 -10.61 -16.11
C GLU A 77 22.43 -11.38 -16.35
N GLU A 78 22.32 -12.61 -15.86
CA GLU A 78 21.09 -13.41 -15.97
C GLU A 78 19.89 -12.73 -15.26
N PHE A 79 20.12 -12.08 -14.12
CA PHE A 79 19.09 -11.28 -13.46
C PHE A 79 18.59 -10.15 -14.37
N MET A 80 19.49 -9.43 -15.02
CA MET A 80 19.14 -8.35 -15.96
C MET A 80 18.37 -8.87 -17.18
N ASP A 81 18.75 -10.03 -17.72
CA ASP A 81 18.03 -10.67 -18.82
C ASP A 81 16.60 -11.02 -18.44
N ILE A 82 16.40 -11.61 -17.25
CA ILE A 82 15.07 -11.94 -16.71
C ILE A 82 14.23 -10.67 -16.51
N LEU A 83 14.83 -9.62 -15.95
CA LEU A 83 14.16 -8.35 -15.70
C LEU A 83 13.74 -7.67 -17.02
N ASN A 84 14.63 -7.62 -18.01
CA ASN A 84 14.33 -7.03 -19.32
C ASN A 84 13.24 -7.81 -20.06
N GLU A 85 13.30 -9.14 -20.03
CA GLU A 85 12.25 -9.97 -20.65
C GLU A 85 10.88 -9.73 -19.99
N LEU A 86 10.82 -9.54 -18.67
CA LEU A 86 9.59 -9.22 -17.97
C LEU A 86 9.07 -7.82 -18.36
N ALA A 87 9.98 -6.83 -18.43
CA ALA A 87 9.65 -5.46 -18.81
C ALA A 87 9.03 -5.33 -20.21
N GLU A 88 9.55 -6.12 -21.19
CA GLU A 88 9.02 -6.18 -22.56
C GLU A 88 7.60 -6.77 -22.64
N LYS A 89 7.29 -7.72 -21.76
CA LYS A 89 5.99 -8.44 -21.81
C LYS A 89 4.87 -7.70 -21.10
N ASP A 90 5.07 -7.24 -19.90
CA ASP A 90 4.07 -6.58 -19.06
C ASP A 90 4.69 -6.12 -17.72
N GLY A 91 5.84 -5.47 -17.77
CA GLY A 91 6.53 -5.01 -16.58
C GLY A 91 5.81 -3.85 -15.90
N MET A 92 5.65 -3.95 -14.57
CA MET A 92 5.14 -2.86 -13.73
C MET A 92 6.18 -1.77 -13.50
N CYS A 93 7.44 -2.09 -13.80
CA CYS A 93 8.59 -1.23 -13.54
C CYS A 93 9.32 -0.86 -14.84
N ILE A 94 10.15 0.16 -14.74
CA ILE A 94 11.14 0.53 -15.77
C ILE A 94 12.52 0.61 -15.16
N VAL A 95 13.54 0.32 -15.96
CA VAL A 95 14.94 0.55 -15.59
C VAL A 95 15.36 1.93 -16.08
N LYS A 96 15.90 2.76 -15.19
CA LYS A 96 16.48 4.07 -15.52
C LYS A 96 17.81 4.23 -14.79
N GLY A 97 18.91 4.18 -15.55
CA GLY A 97 20.26 4.13 -14.99
C GLY A 97 20.47 2.87 -14.16
N ASP A 98 20.85 3.03 -12.90
CA ASP A 98 21.07 1.94 -11.94
C ASP A 98 19.85 1.66 -11.03
N LYS A 99 18.69 2.25 -11.37
CA LYS A 99 17.45 2.16 -10.56
C LYS A 99 16.36 1.41 -11.31
N LEU A 100 15.56 0.66 -10.54
CA LEU A 100 14.25 0.15 -10.94
C LEU A 100 13.20 1.10 -10.37
N ILE A 101 12.26 1.53 -11.21
CA ILE A 101 11.24 2.52 -10.87
C ILE A 101 9.88 1.94 -11.17
N TRP A 102 8.97 1.98 -10.21
CA TRP A 102 7.58 1.61 -10.40
C TRP A 102 6.87 2.64 -11.29
N LYS A 103 6.23 2.17 -12.37
CA LYS A 103 5.65 3.06 -13.38
C LYS A 103 4.59 4.00 -12.81
N ALA A 104 3.86 3.60 -11.78
CA ALA A 104 2.82 4.42 -11.16
C ALA A 104 3.37 5.77 -10.65
N VAL A 105 4.57 5.79 -10.06
CA VAL A 105 5.14 7.05 -9.53
C VAL A 105 5.57 8.05 -10.60
N LEU A 106 5.71 7.62 -11.85
CA LEU A 106 6.02 8.50 -12.97
C LEU A 106 4.79 9.25 -13.48
N GLN A 107 3.59 8.66 -13.33
CA GLN A 107 2.34 9.25 -13.81
C GLN A 107 1.89 10.42 -12.94
N ASP A 108 2.16 10.34 -11.63
CA ASP A 108 1.67 11.29 -10.63
C ASP A 108 2.72 12.33 -10.21
N ASN A 109 3.87 12.40 -10.90
CA ASN A 109 5.03 13.26 -10.55
C ASN A 109 5.54 13.02 -9.10
N LEU A 110 5.38 11.79 -8.60
CA LEU A 110 5.79 11.41 -7.24
C LEU A 110 7.28 11.03 -7.17
N TYR A 111 7.95 10.89 -8.32
CA TYR A 111 9.33 10.41 -8.39
C TYR A 111 10.29 11.27 -7.55
N GLU A 112 10.30 12.59 -7.81
CA GLU A 112 11.19 13.52 -7.14
C GLU A 112 10.92 13.58 -5.63
N ARG A 113 9.64 13.58 -5.26
CA ARG A 113 9.22 13.58 -3.86
C ARG A 113 9.72 12.33 -3.13
N ILE A 114 9.48 11.14 -3.68
CA ILE A 114 9.91 9.88 -3.06
C ILE A 114 11.44 9.83 -2.95
N GLU A 115 12.17 10.24 -3.99
CA GLU A 115 13.63 10.25 -3.99
C GLU A 115 14.20 11.18 -2.91
N GLU A 116 13.61 12.36 -2.73
CA GLU A 116 13.99 13.33 -1.70
C GLU A 116 13.73 12.78 -0.28
N PHE A 117 12.53 12.25 -0.01
CA PHE A 117 12.16 11.78 1.32
C PHE A 117 12.86 10.49 1.73
N GLN A 118 13.21 9.62 0.80
CA GLN A 118 13.96 8.41 1.10
C GLN A 118 15.34 8.69 1.73
N GLY A 119 15.99 9.82 1.38
CA GLY A 119 17.28 10.20 1.94
C GLY A 119 18.39 9.16 1.68
N GLU A 120 19.30 8.97 2.64
CA GLU A 120 20.50 8.12 2.49
C GLU A 120 20.49 6.83 3.33
N ARG A 121 19.37 6.50 4.00
CA ARG A 121 19.32 5.27 4.82
C ARG A 121 19.42 4.00 3.97
N ASP A 122 19.82 2.91 4.61
CA ASP A 122 19.82 1.59 3.98
C ASP A 122 18.40 1.15 3.61
N PHE A 123 18.30 0.31 2.58
CA PHE A 123 17.05 -0.32 2.20
C PHE A 123 16.77 -1.53 3.10
N TYR A 124 15.56 -1.65 3.60
CA TYR A 124 15.07 -2.88 4.17
C TYR A 124 15.11 -4.00 3.12
N ILE A 125 15.48 -5.20 3.48
CA ILE A 125 15.48 -6.35 2.55
C ILE A 125 14.45 -7.37 3.05
N PRO A 126 13.29 -7.50 2.38
CA PRO A 126 12.21 -8.38 2.81
C PRO A 126 12.62 -9.85 2.78
N THR A 127 11.93 -10.66 3.57
CA THR A 127 12.03 -12.13 3.52
C THR A 127 11.33 -12.68 2.30
N VAL A 128 11.57 -13.95 1.96
CA VAL A 128 10.87 -14.62 0.85
C VAL A 128 9.36 -14.67 1.10
N ASP A 129 8.97 -14.97 2.35
CA ASP A 129 7.55 -15.08 2.73
C ASP A 129 6.85 -13.73 2.63
N GLU A 130 7.50 -12.63 3.04
CA GLU A 130 6.98 -11.28 2.83
C GLU A 130 6.80 -10.94 1.34
N ILE A 131 7.79 -11.27 0.51
CA ILE A 131 7.68 -11.02 -0.95
C ILE A 131 6.48 -11.77 -1.54
N LEU A 132 6.26 -13.01 -1.15
CA LEU A 132 5.14 -13.81 -1.62
C LEU A 132 3.79 -13.31 -1.09
N ASP A 133 3.74 -12.91 0.18
CA ASP A 133 2.54 -12.35 0.82
C ASP A 133 2.10 -11.05 0.13
N TYR A 134 3.02 -10.09 -0.02
CA TYR A 134 2.76 -8.84 -0.72
C TYR A 134 2.42 -9.02 -2.21
N ALA A 135 3.08 -9.96 -2.88
CA ALA A 135 2.76 -10.25 -4.29
C ALA A 135 1.36 -10.82 -4.48
N LYS A 136 0.83 -11.49 -3.47
CA LYS A 136 -0.51 -12.10 -3.49
C LYS A 136 -1.60 -11.12 -3.07
N HIS A 137 -1.40 -10.38 -1.98
CA HIS A 137 -2.44 -9.57 -1.33
C HIS A 137 -2.25 -8.06 -1.55
N GLY A 138 -1.05 -7.59 -1.88
CA GLY A 138 -0.72 -6.16 -2.00
C GLY A 138 -0.47 -5.46 -0.66
N TYR A 139 -0.58 -6.19 0.47
CA TYR A 139 -0.38 -5.71 1.83
C TYR A 139 0.13 -6.86 2.72
N PRO A 140 0.65 -6.59 3.95
CA PRO A 140 1.18 -7.63 4.83
C PRO A 140 0.05 -8.42 5.51
N SER A 141 -0.55 -9.39 4.82
CA SER A 141 -1.71 -10.15 5.31
C SER A 141 -1.41 -10.98 6.56
N GLN A 142 -0.13 -11.35 6.76
CA GLN A 142 0.30 -12.14 7.91
C GLN A 142 0.68 -11.28 9.13
N ASP A 143 0.75 -9.96 8.99
CA ASP A 143 1.01 -9.07 10.12
C ASP A 143 -0.14 -9.07 11.13
N VAL A 144 0.20 -9.05 12.41
CA VAL A 144 -0.79 -9.12 13.51
C VAL A 144 -1.75 -7.94 13.49
N SER A 145 -1.26 -6.73 13.16
CA SER A 145 -2.09 -5.52 13.12
C SER A 145 -3.09 -5.58 11.98
N TYR A 146 -2.68 -6.04 10.79
CA TYR A 146 -3.58 -6.23 9.64
C TYR A 146 -4.61 -7.32 9.88
N ARG A 147 -4.24 -8.41 10.55
CA ARG A 147 -5.22 -9.44 10.96
C ARG A 147 -6.25 -8.92 11.96
N LYS A 148 -5.84 -8.07 12.91
CA LYS A 148 -6.77 -7.39 13.82
C LYS A 148 -7.72 -6.48 13.06
N LEU A 149 -7.20 -5.69 12.09
CA LEU A 149 -8.03 -4.84 11.25
C LEU A 149 -9.01 -5.67 10.42
N SER A 150 -8.56 -6.75 9.77
CA SER A 150 -9.41 -7.67 9.02
C SER A 150 -10.54 -8.24 9.88
N SER A 151 -10.22 -8.70 11.11
CA SER A 151 -11.25 -9.18 12.04
C SER A 151 -12.24 -8.07 12.42
N PHE A 152 -11.76 -6.87 12.69
CA PHE A 152 -12.64 -5.74 13.01
C PHE A 152 -13.59 -5.41 11.84
N LEU A 153 -13.09 -5.34 10.61
CA LEU A 153 -13.90 -5.06 9.42
C LEU A 153 -15.01 -6.10 9.21
N ARG A 154 -14.69 -7.38 9.40
CA ARG A 154 -15.67 -8.47 9.23
C ARG A 154 -16.60 -8.62 10.41
N ASP A 155 -16.08 -8.62 11.63
CA ASP A 155 -16.85 -8.98 12.82
C ASP A 155 -17.65 -7.81 13.39
N GLU A 156 -17.15 -6.58 13.28
CA GLU A 156 -17.77 -5.37 13.83
C GLU A 156 -18.51 -4.53 12.79
N LEU A 157 -17.98 -4.46 11.53
CA LEU A 157 -18.62 -3.74 10.44
C LEU A 157 -19.35 -4.66 9.46
N HIS A 158 -19.32 -5.97 9.71
CA HIS A 158 -20.02 -7.00 8.92
C HIS A 158 -19.74 -6.97 7.42
N LEU A 159 -18.49 -6.64 7.05
CA LEU A 159 -18.10 -6.57 5.66
C LEU A 159 -17.79 -7.97 5.10
N GLU A 160 -18.19 -8.18 3.85
CA GLU A 160 -17.83 -9.36 3.07
C GLU A 160 -16.32 -9.43 2.82
N GLU A 161 -15.82 -10.65 2.56
CA GLU A 161 -14.38 -10.92 2.40
C GLU A 161 -13.74 -10.06 1.30
N GLU A 162 -14.37 -9.97 0.13
CA GLU A 162 -13.85 -9.19 -1.02
C GLU A 162 -13.70 -7.70 -0.66
N LYS A 163 -14.71 -7.12 0.00
CA LYS A 163 -14.68 -5.73 0.42
C LYS A 163 -13.66 -5.49 1.55
N THR A 164 -13.49 -6.49 2.42
CA THR A 164 -12.46 -6.46 3.47
C THR A 164 -11.05 -6.43 2.86
N GLU A 165 -10.75 -7.31 1.91
CA GLU A 165 -9.46 -7.36 1.21
C GLU A 165 -9.17 -6.05 0.47
N GLU A 166 -10.16 -5.48 -0.23
CA GLU A 166 -10.02 -4.18 -0.88
C GLU A 166 -9.65 -3.07 0.11
N LEU A 167 -10.31 -3.02 1.26
CA LEU A 167 -10.05 -1.99 2.28
C LEU A 167 -8.69 -2.16 2.94
N LEU A 168 -8.26 -3.39 3.22
CA LEU A 168 -6.93 -3.66 3.76
C LEU A 168 -5.83 -3.17 2.81
N TYR A 169 -6.01 -3.37 1.51
CA TYR A 169 -5.10 -2.83 0.50
C TYR A 169 -5.12 -1.29 0.44
N ILE A 170 -6.30 -0.67 0.53
CA ILE A 170 -6.43 0.80 0.55
C ILE A 170 -5.74 1.38 1.78
N VAL A 171 -5.99 0.82 2.97
CA VAL A 171 -5.33 1.24 4.22
C VAL A 171 -3.82 1.12 4.09
N TYR A 172 -3.34 0.00 3.54
CA TYR A 172 -1.92 -0.19 3.29
C TYR A 172 -1.37 0.89 2.37
N LYS A 173 -2.02 1.13 1.23
CA LYS A 173 -1.60 2.12 0.23
C LYS A 173 -1.50 3.52 0.84
N GLU A 174 -2.52 3.95 1.57
CA GLU A 174 -2.54 5.27 2.20
C GLU A 174 -1.39 5.41 3.22
N PHE A 175 -1.26 4.49 4.17
CA PHE A 175 -0.20 4.57 5.16
C PHE A 175 1.22 4.38 4.58
N SER A 176 1.39 3.57 3.54
CA SER A 176 2.70 3.40 2.90
C SER A 176 3.24 4.68 2.25
N MET A 177 2.36 5.65 1.94
CA MET A 177 2.66 6.94 1.34
C MET A 177 2.53 8.12 2.32
N ASP A 178 2.60 7.85 3.62
CA ASP A 178 2.43 8.84 4.70
C ASP A 178 1.04 9.50 4.72
N GLY A 179 0.01 8.78 4.26
CA GLY A 179 -1.39 9.22 4.31
C GLY A 179 -1.93 9.26 5.72
N MET A 180 -2.93 10.11 5.93
CA MET A 180 -3.55 10.33 7.25
C MET A 180 -4.76 9.41 7.46
N LEU A 181 -5.12 9.18 8.73
CA LEU A 181 -6.36 8.46 9.06
C LEU A 181 -7.61 9.13 8.44
N SER A 182 -7.61 10.46 8.30
CA SER A 182 -8.68 11.20 7.62
C SER A 182 -8.89 10.75 6.18
N ASP A 183 -7.82 10.45 5.45
CA ASP A 183 -7.87 10.04 4.05
C ASP A 183 -8.50 8.64 3.95
N ILE A 184 -8.12 7.75 4.86
CA ILE A 184 -8.74 6.42 4.99
C ILE A 184 -10.23 6.52 5.34
N MET A 185 -10.61 7.42 6.26
CA MET A 185 -12.01 7.64 6.60
C MET A 185 -12.82 8.18 5.42
N GLU A 186 -12.21 9.00 4.58
CA GLU A 186 -12.82 9.45 3.32
C GLU A 186 -13.07 8.29 2.36
N GLU A 187 -12.11 7.36 2.24
CA GLU A 187 -12.28 6.15 1.44
C GLU A 187 -13.39 5.23 1.98
N PHE A 188 -13.56 5.14 3.31
CA PHE A 188 -14.66 4.41 3.93
C PHE A 188 -16.00 5.07 3.62
N ASN A 189 -16.09 6.41 3.74
CA ASN A 189 -17.30 7.17 3.42
C ASN A 189 -17.70 7.03 1.93
N LYS A 190 -16.75 7.04 1.00
CA LYS A 190 -16.99 6.81 -0.45
C LYS A 190 -17.63 5.45 -0.75
N ARG A 191 -17.48 4.48 0.17
CA ARG A 191 -17.99 3.10 0.06
C ARG A 191 -19.20 2.85 0.94
N ASP A 192 -19.80 3.90 1.48
CA ASP A 192 -20.95 3.84 2.42
C ASP A 192 -20.66 2.97 3.66
N ILE A 193 -19.40 2.96 4.13
CA ILE A 193 -19.02 2.26 5.36
C ILE A 193 -19.18 3.23 6.52
N VAL A 194 -20.13 2.94 7.39
CA VAL A 194 -20.52 3.79 8.53
C VAL A 194 -20.21 3.06 9.82
N PHE A 195 -19.75 3.80 10.82
CA PHE A 195 -19.62 3.30 12.19
C PHE A 195 -20.93 3.56 12.92
N ASP A 196 -21.52 2.52 13.48
CA ASP A 196 -22.83 2.59 14.13
C ASP A 196 -22.77 3.27 15.50
N SER A 197 -21.59 3.40 16.10
CA SER A 197 -21.43 3.95 17.44
C SER A 197 -20.03 4.52 17.68
N ASP A 198 -19.92 5.46 18.60
CA ASP A 198 -18.65 5.98 19.12
C ASP A 198 -17.76 4.85 19.67
N ARG A 199 -18.37 3.82 20.26
CA ARG A 199 -17.65 2.65 20.78
C ARG A 199 -16.90 1.87 19.68
N GLN A 200 -17.49 1.74 18.48
CA GLN A 200 -16.77 1.12 17.36
C GLN A 200 -15.57 1.97 16.95
N MET A 201 -15.73 3.30 16.90
CA MET A 201 -14.63 4.21 16.59
C MET A 201 -13.52 4.17 17.66
N GLU A 202 -13.86 4.10 18.94
CA GLU A 202 -12.89 3.96 20.04
C GLU A 202 -12.07 2.66 19.94
N ARG A 203 -12.66 1.59 19.37
CA ARG A 203 -11.96 0.32 19.15
C ARG A 203 -11.15 0.32 17.85
N PHE A 204 -11.63 1.01 16.82
CA PHE A 204 -10.97 1.13 15.52
C PHE A 204 -9.68 1.95 15.59
N ALA A 205 -9.69 3.09 16.26
CA ALA A 205 -8.57 4.01 16.31
C ALA A 205 -7.25 3.37 16.80
N PRO A 206 -7.21 2.60 17.90
CA PRO A 206 -5.99 1.91 18.32
C PRO A 206 -5.50 0.87 17.31
N ILE A 207 -6.40 0.18 16.62
CA ILE A 207 -6.05 -0.79 15.57
C ILE A 207 -5.36 -0.06 14.42
N MET A 208 -5.90 1.07 13.98
CA MET A 208 -5.33 1.87 12.90
C MET A 208 -3.96 2.45 13.26
N MET A 209 -3.75 2.86 14.51
CA MET A 209 -2.43 3.27 15.01
C MET A 209 -1.42 2.12 14.96
N GLU A 210 -1.84 0.92 15.36
CA GLU A 210 -0.98 -0.27 15.30
C GLU A 210 -0.66 -0.64 13.85
N VAL A 211 -1.65 -0.60 12.95
CA VAL A 211 -1.46 -0.81 11.51
C VAL A 211 -0.48 0.19 10.92
N ASN A 212 -0.67 1.50 11.16
CA ASN A 212 0.24 2.53 10.68
C ASN A 212 1.68 2.29 11.13
N ASN A 213 1.86 2.00 12.42
CA ASN A 213 3.19 1.77 13.01
C ASN A 213 3.91 0.52 12.46
N ASN A 214 3.17 -0.44 11.91
CA ASN A 214 3.70 -1.68 11.32
C ASN A 214 3.62 -1.71 9.78
N THR A 215 3.11 -0.65 9.15
CA THR A 215 3.10 -0.52 7.69
C THR A 215 4.49 -0.14 7.18
N ARG A 216 4.95 -0.82 6.12
CA ARG A 216 6.20 -0.48 5.43
C ARG A 216 6.00 0.77 4.58
N MET A 217 6.83 1.78 4.79
CA MET A 217 6.70 3.08 4.15
C MET A 217 7.70 3.28 3.03
N LEU A 218 7.28 3.92 1.94
CA LEU A 218 8.12 4.28 0.80
C LEU A 218 9.25 5.22 1.21
N ASP A 219 8.94 6.24 2.00
CA ASP A 219 9.87 7.25 2.49
C ASP A 219 10.92 6.68 3.45
N PHE A 220 10.61 5.55 4.08
CA PHE A 220 11.53 4.86 4.97
C PHE A 220 12.29 3.72 4.28
N ARG A 221 12.30 3.68 2.94
CA ARG A 221 12.95 2.60 2.19
C ARG A 221 12.54 1.21 2.64
N GLY A 222 11.23 1.02 2.90
CA GLY A 222 10.63 -0.24 3.29
C GLY A 222 10.71 -0.59 4.77
N TYR A 223 11.28 0.28 5.62
CA TYR A 223 11.16 0.12 7.07
C TYR A 223 9.77 0.57 7.55
N THR A 224 9.34 0.00 8.67
CA THR A 224 8.15 0.47 9.38
C THR A 224 8.51 1.59 10.36
N PRO A 225 7.57 2.45 10.78
CA PRO A 225 7.79 3.42 11.84
C PRO A 225 8.34 2.80 13.12
N ASN A 226 7.82 1.64 13.53
CA ASN A 226 8.32 0.91 14.71
C ASN A 226 9.78 0.47 14.58
N GLU A 227 10.20 0.01 13.40
CA GLU A 227 11.60 -0.37 13.14
C GLU A 227 12.53 0.85 13.19
N ILE A 228 12.09 1.99 12.63
CA ILE A 228 12.86 3.24 12.67
C ILE A 228 13.05 3.74 14.10
N ASN A 229 11.98 3.74 14.91
CA ASN A 229 12.03 4.19 16.30
C ASN A 229 12.99 3.33 17.13
N ARG A 230 12.95 2.01 16.99
CA ARG A 230 13.89 1.09 17.69
C ARG A 230 15.36 1.34 17.34
N VAL A 231 15.65 1.64 16.06
CA VAL A 231 17.04 1.96 15.64
C VAL A 231 17.49 3.30 16.22
N SER A 232 16.59 4.27 16.35
CA SER A 232 16.87 5.58 16.94
C SER A 232 17.14 5.47 18.46
N GLU A 233 16.36 4.67 19.18
CA GLU A 233 16.54 4.41 20.61
C GLU A 233 17.87 3.71 20.93
N GLN A 234 18.34 2.84 20.06
CA GLN A 234 19.64 2.15 20.22
C GLN A 234 20.85 3.04 19.95
N LYS A 235 20.68 4.17 19.25
CA LYS A 235 21.76 5.12 18.93
C LYS A 235 21.87 6.29 19.90
N THR A 236 20.92 6.48 20.81
CA THR A 236 20.91 7.55 21.78
C THR A 236 21.22 7.03 23.18
N THR A 237 22.43 7.34 23.71
CA THR A 237 22.59 7.72 25.12
C THR A 237 21.57 8.83 25.40
N PRO A 238 20.95 8.92 26.60
CA PRO A 238 19.75 9.72 26.80
C PRO A 238 20.00 11.22 26.67
N VAL A 239 19.77 11.75 25.48
CA VAL A 239 19.47 13.16 25.27
C VAL A 239 17.97 13.22 25.00
N ALA A 240 17.28 14.05 25.78
CA ALA A 240 15.83 14.19 25.76
C ALA A 240 15.25 14.21 24.32
N PRO A 241 14.14 13.52 24.06
CA PRO A 241 13.59 13.42 22.73
C PRO A 241 13.13 14.79 22.26
N ALA A 242 13.76 15.31 21.20
CA ALA A 242 13.10 16.32 20.38
C ALA A 242 11.87 15.65 19.77
N MET A 243 10.71 16.02 20.27
CA MET A 243 9.41 15.63 19.72
C MET A 243 9.34 16.10 18.27
N GLN A 244 9.66 15.23 17.30
CA GLN A 244 9.13 15.37 15.98
C GLN A 244 7.70 14.86 16.02
N SER A 245 6.82 15.81 15.91
CA SER A 245 5.38 15.87 15.88
C SER A 245 4.65 14.60 15.42
N PHE A 246 4.68 13.54 16.22
CA PHE A 246 3.52 12.69 16.39
C PHE A 246 2.61 13.45 17.35
N VAL A 247 1.57 14.07 16.83
CA VAL A 247 0.46 14.50 17.69
C VAL A 247 -0.13 13.20 18.24
N PRO A 248 -0.02 12.92 19.55
CA PRO A 248 -0.71 11.79 20.12
C PRO A 248 -2.20 12.00 19.81
N MET A 249 -2.87 11.00 19.29
CA MET A 249 -4.32 11.02 19.04
C MET A 249 -5.17 11.32 20.29
N GLY A 250 -4.55 11.58 21.44
CA GLY A 250 -5.22 12.07 22.66
C GLY A 250 -5.67 13.52 22.61
N ASN A 251 -5.31 14.28 21.54
CA ASN A 251 -5.76 15.65 21.31
C ASN A 251 -6.39 15.84 19.91
N LEU A 252 -6.98 14.82 19.34
CA LEU A 252 -8.02 15.09 18.38
C LEU A 252 -9.08 15.90 19.11
N PRO A 253 -9.33 17.17 18.74
CA PRO A 253 -10.49 17.85 19.25
C PRO A 253 -11.68 16.99 18.86
N THR A 254 -12.41 16.51 19.82
CA THR A 254 -13.69 15.78 19.69
C THR A 254 -14.73 16.54 18.87
N ASN A 255 -14.34 17.65 18.25
CA ASN A 255 -15.16 18.52 17.41
C ASN A 255 -15.09 18.23 15.91
N ASN A 256 -14.31 17.24 15.47
CA ASN A 256 -14.33 16.78 14.06
C ASN A 256 -14.99 15.42 13.86
N ILE A 257 -15.63 14.87 14.89
CA ILE A 257 -16.78 14.01 14.63
C ILE A 257 -17.81 14.96 14.01
N VAL A 258 -18.14 14.73 12.75
CA VAL A 258 -19.25 15.43 12.09
C VAL A 258 -20.51 15.01 12.84
N ASN A 259 -20.68 15.63 14.00
CA ASN A 259 -21.96 15.66 14.67
C ASN A 259 -22.85 16.44 13.71
N MET A 260 -23.72 15.78 12.97
CA MET A 260 -24.83 16.41 12.27
C MET A 260 -25.78 16.99 13.32
N GLN A 261 -25.29 17.98 14.06
CA GLN A 261 -26.16 18.90 14.75
C GLN A 261 -26.86 19.76 13.70
N PRO A 262 -28.16 20.03 13.84
CA PRO A 262 -28.87 20.87 12.90
C PRO A 262 -28.15 22.18 12.79
N LYS A 263 -27.81 22.61 11.55
CA LYS A 263 -27.08 23.82 11.23
C LYS A 263 -27.62 24.98 12.06
N LYS A 264 -26.84 25.44 13.06
CA LYS A 264 -27.17 26.62 13.84
C LYS A 264 -27.30 27.77 12.83
N LYS A 265 -28.47 28.37 12.74
CA LYS A 265 -28.66 29.55 11.88
C LYS A 265 -27.68 30.63 12.35
N ILE A 266 -26.75 30.99 11.48
CA ILE A 266 -25.81 32.10 11.72
C ILE A 266 -26.53 33.35 11.36
N TYR A 267 -26.59 34.31 12.29
CA TYR A 267 -27.23 35.61 12.11
C TYR A 267 -26.20 36.67 11.68
N PRO A 268 -26.60 37.75 11.00
CA PRO A 268 -25.68 38.76 10.44
C PRO A 268 -24.70 39.40 11.41
N ASN A 269 -24.94 39.37 12.71
CA ASN A 269 -24.08 39.95 13.75
C ASN A 269 -23.35 38.89 14.61
N ASP A 270 -23.36 37.63 14.21
CA ASP A 270 -22.60 36.62 14.92
C ASP A 270 -21.09 36.72 14.61
N PRO A 271 -20.21 36.45 15.58
CA PRO A 271 -18.79 36.41 15.33
C PRO A 271 -18.44 35.34 14.27
N CYS A 272 -17.55 35.72 13.32
CA CYS A 272 -17.07 34.74 12.34
C CYS A 272 -16.43 33.56 13.03
N PRO A 273 -16.72 32.32 12.61
CA PRO A 273 -16.07 31.12 13.15
C PRO A 273 -14.54 31.12 13.08
N CYS A 274 -13.94 31.92 12.19
CA CYS A 274 -12.48 32.11 12.11
C CYS A 274 -11.93 33.09 13.17
N GLY A 275 -12.78 33.78 13.93
CA GLY A 275 -12.40 34.71 14.99
C GLY A 275 -11.77 36.03 14.52
N SER A 276 -11.65 36.29 13.23
CA SER A 276 -10.92 37.42 12.69
C SER A 276 -11.80 38.56 12.10
N CYS A 277 -13.10 38.36 11.91
CA CYS A 277 -14.00 39.32 11.32
C CYS A 277 -15.44 39.14 11.81
N LEU A 278 -16.26 40.23 11.70
CA LEU A 278 -17.70 40.16 11.79
C LEU A 278 -18.27 39.78 10.41
N LEU A 279 -19.32 38.95 10.38
CA LEU A 279 -20.01 38.67 9.13
C LEU A 279 -20.84 39.90 8.74
N TYR A 280 -20.27 40.73 7.86
CA TYR A 280 -21.01 41.80 7.22
C TYR A 280 -21.79 41.27 6.03
N THR A 281 -23.08 41.33 6.09
CA THR A 281 -23.91 41.44 4.90
C THR A 281 -23.91 42.92 4.48
N SER A 282 -23.21 43.24 3.41
CA SER A 282 -23.46 44.54 2.78
C SER A 282 -24.86 44.50 2.17
N ASP A 283 -25.77 45.23 2.76
CA ASP A 283 -26.97 45.69 2.05
C ASP A 283 -26.49 46.64 0.94
N ALA A 284 -26.40 46.13 -0.27
CA ALA A 284 -26.46 47.00 -1.44
C ALA A 284 -27.94 47.12 -1.77
N ALA A 285 -28.56 48.11 -1.18
CA ALA A 285 -29.77 48.72 -1.71
C ALA A 285 -29.32 49.83 -2.68
N ASP A 286 -29.80 49.75 -3.86
CA ASP A 286 -30.24 50.62 -4.94
C ASP A 286 -29.69 50.20 -6.28
#